data_41fd0af53eff4086be313b954a70a680
#
_entry.id   41fd0af53eff4086be313b954a70a680
#
_cell.length_a   1.000
_cell.length_b   1.000
_cell.length_c   1.000
_cell.angle_alpha   90.00
_cell.angle_beta   90.00
_cell.angle_gamma   90.00
#
_symmetry.space_group_name_H-M   'P 1'
#
loop_
_entity.id
_entity.type
_entity.pdbx_description
1 polymer ?
#
loop_
_entity_poly.entity_id
_entity_poly.type
_entity_poly.pdbx_seq_one_letter_code
_entity_poly.pdbx_strand_id
1 'polypeptide(L)'
;MQAALQPGYFLRAAQLIEQALATDTARVLIGTGFPVGNTFETDGPLGAIALYQAIEKLGGNPLLVCGAPLADCLANDFATHKIALADTANREQEARQALDQWQPDLIISIERPGLNAQGNYCNMRGEDISANCASFDQFLNLASCPTIGIGDGGNEIGMGNVIDTLTALDIMPSTTCCDELVIADVSNWAAHGLIALLSSARGTDMLASCDNIAVLRYLSGHGSVDGVSRENTLTEDGLDSEISEQLIDQLRKISGFC
;
A
#
# COMPACT_ATOMS: atom_id res chain seq x y z
N MET A 1 -15.54 -8.76 -4.26
CA MET A 1 -14.96 -7.44 -4.47
C MET A 1 -14.39 -7.24 -5.86
N GLN A 2 -13.41 -8.02 -6.31
CA GLN A 2 -12.76 -7.88 -7.64
C GLN A 2 -13.75 -7.82 -8.81
N ALA A 3 -14.85 -8.59 -8.78
CA ALA A 3 -15.88 -8.58 -9.82
C ALA A 3 -16.65 -7.24 -9.93
N ALA A 4 -16.55 -6.36 -8.95
CA ALA A 4 -17.13 -5.02 -8.99
C ALA A 4 -16.21 -3.99 -9.65
N LEU A 5 -14.93 -4.31 -9.81
CA LEU A 5 -13.97 -3.45 -10.49
C LEU A 5 -14.15 -3.54 -12.01
N GLN A 6 -13.88 -2.44 -12.69
CA GLN A 6 -13.83 -2.46 -14.15
C GLN A 6 -12.63 -3.32 -14.60
N PRO A 7 -12.82 -4.26 -15.56
CA PRO A 7 -11.73 -5.07 -16.07
C PRO A 7 -10.53 -4.23 -16.53
N GLY A 8 -9.32 -4.70 -16.24
CA GLY A 8 -8.08 -3.98 -16.60
C GLY A 8 -7.60 -2.98 -15.53
N TYR A 9 -8.15 -3.02 -14.31
CA TYR A 9 -7.76 -2.12 -13.22
C TYR A 9 -6.24 -2.19 -12.91
N PHE A 10 -5.62 -3.36 -12.92
CA PHE A 10 -4.16 -3.48 -12.78
C PHE A 10 -3.41 -2.72 -13.89
N LEU A 11 -3.86 -2.84 -15.13
CA LEU A 11 -3.22 -2.16 -16.25
C LEU A 11 -3.37 -0.65 -16.14
N ARG A 12 -4.56 -0.15 -15.75
CA ARG A 12 -4.78 1.28 -15.57
C ARG A 12 -3.94 1.83 -14.42
N ALA A 13 -3.84 1.12 -13.29
CA ALA A 13 -2.97 1.51 -12.18
C ALA A 13 -1.49 1.56 -12.62
N ALA A 14 -0.99 0.54 -13.36
CA ALA A 14 0.36 0.57 -13.91
C ALA A 14 0.56 1.73 -14.90
N GLN A 15 -0.44 2.08 -15.71
CA GLN A 15 -0.38 3.24 -16.61
C GLN A 15 -0.31 4.57 -15.85
N LEU A 16 -1.00 4.72 -14.72
CA LEU A 16 -0.86 5.91 -13.86
C LEU A 16 0.56 6.05 -13.32
N ILE A 17 1.18 4.94 -12.89
CA ILE A 17 2.58 4.95 -12.46
C ILE A 17 3.50 5.35 -13.62
N GLU A 18 3.33 4.76 -14.80
CA GLU A 18 4.11 5.08 -16.01
C GLU A 18 3.97 6.55 -16.42
N GLN A 19 2.75 7.09 -16.34
CA GLN A 19 2.49 8.50 -16.65
C GLN A 19 3.18 9.45 -15.66
N ALA A 20 3.13 9.14 -14.36
CA ALA A 20 3.84 9.90 -13.36
C ALA A 20 5.36 9.85 -13.62
N LEU A 21 5.90 8.67 -13.95
CA LEU A 21 7.32 8.46 -14.24
C LEU A 21 7.77 8.97 -15.63
N ALA A 22 6.91 9.62 -16.40
CA ALA A 22 7.30 10.23 -17.65
C ALA A 22 8.21 11.47 -17.48
N THR A 23 8.33 11.96 -16.25
CA THR A 23 9.24 13.06 -15.88
C THR A 23 10.40 12.53 -15.04
N ASP A 24 11.62 13.00 -15.28
CA ASP A 24 12.84 12.56 -14.55
C ASP A 24 12.86 12.94 -13.05
N THR A 25 11.84 13.65 -12.58
CA THR A 25 11.74 14.12 -11.19
C THR A 25 10.43 13.71 -10.52
N ALA A 26 9.75 12.69 -11.05
CA ALA A 26 8.47 12.22 -10.54
C ALA A 26 8.53 11.92 -9.04
N ARG A 27 7.66 12.54 -8.27
CA ARG A 27 7.53 12.36 -6.82
C ARG A 27 6.34 11.48 -6.53
N VAL A 28 6.58 10.34 -5.92
CA VAL A 28 5.54 9.34 -5.62
C VAL A 28 5.45 9.15 -4.12
N LEU A 29 4.30 9.48 -3.54
CA LEU A 29 4.02 9.16 -2.14
C LEU A 29 3.43 7.75 -2.06
N ILE A 30 3.97 6.91 -1.17
CA ILE A 30 3.49 5.55 -0.92
C ILE A 30 3.09 5.45 0.54
N GLY A 31 1.79 5.51 0.82
CA GLY A 31 1.21 5.33 2.14
C GLY A 31 1.08 3.85 2.47
N THR A 32 1.59 3.40 3.60
CA THR A 32 1.51 2.01 4.03
C THR A 32 1.45 1.86 5.55
N GLY A 33 1.17 0.66 6.02
CA GLY A 33 1.17 0.25 7.41
C GLY A 33 -0.21 0.17 8.02
N PHE A 34 -0.62 -1.06 8.33
CA PHE A 34 -1.82 -1.38 9.08
C PHE A 34 -1.43 -1.73 10.53
N PRO A 35 -2.02 -1.09 11.56
CA PRO A 35 -1.63 -1.35 12.94
C PRO A 35 -2.24 -2.66 13.45
N VAL A 36 -1.41 -3.46 14.12
CA VAL A 36 -1.82 -4.66 14.85
C VAL A 36 -1.35 -4.53 16.31
N GLY A 37 -2.26 -4.22 17.22
CA GLY A 37 -1.90 -3.86 18.59
C GLY A 37 -0.98 -2.64 18.62
N ASN A 38 0.22 -2.80 19.18
CA ASN A 38 1.21 -1.72 19.29
C ASN A 38 2.30 -1.78 18.20
N THR A 39 2.10 -2.59 17.18
CA THR A 39 3.02 -2.78 16.07
C THR A 39 2.30 -2.66 14.72
N PHE A 40 2.85 -3.22 13.69
CA PHE A 40 2.32 -3.18 12.32
C PHE A 40 2.42 -4.57 11.68
N GLU A 41 1.57 -4.82 10.70
CA GLU A 41 1.60 -6.08 9.98
C GLU A 41 2.60 -6.10 8.81
N THR A 42 2.87 -7.29 8.31
CA THR A 42 3.77 -7.56 7.18
C THR A 42 3.13 -7.21 5.84
N ASP A 43 1.80 -7.37 5.69
CA ASP A 43 1.11 -6.97 4.48
C ASP A 43 1.03 -5.44 4.36
N GLY A 44 1.24 -4.94 3.18
CA GLY A 44 1.39 -3.53 2.87
C GLY A 44 2.83 -3.03 2.91
N PRO A 45 3.54 -3.05 4.04
CA PRO A 45 4.91 -2.55 4.11
C PRO A 45 5.89 -3.24 3.18
N LEU A 46 5.77 -4.55 2.99
CA LEU A 46 6.62 -5.29 2.07
C LEU A 46 6.37 -4.86 0.62
N GLY A 47 5.11 -4.79 0.19
CA GLY A 47 4.74 -4.33 -1.14
C GLY A 47 5.10 -2.86 -1.38
N ALA A 48 4.99 -2.02 -0.35
CA ALA A 48 5.41 -0.62 -0.40
C ALA A 48 6.91 -0.48 -0.64
N ILE A 49 7.75 -1.27 0.05
CA ILE A 49 9.19 -1.32 -0.17
C ILE A 49 9.52 -1.79 -1.59
N ALA A 50 8.84 -2.83 -2.08
CA ALA A 50 9.04 -3.33 -3.44
C ALA A 50 8.69 -2.26 -4.49
N LEU A 51 7.55 -1.56 -4.34
CA LEU A 51 7.16 -0.45 -5.21
C LEU A 51 8.15 0.71 -5.11
N TYR A 52 8.59 1.06 -3.91
CA TYR A 52 9.61 2.09 -3.68
C TYR A 52 10.86 1.79 -4.51
N GLN A 53 11.42 0.60 -4.38
CA GLN A 53 12.63 0.19 -5.09
C GLN A 53 12.42 0.14 -6.62
N ALA A 54 11.27 -0.30 -7.08
CA ALA A 54 10.94 -0.32 -8.51
C ALA A 54 10.82 1.10 -9.08
N ILE A 55 10.13 2.01 -8.38
CA ILE A 55 9.98 3.41 -8.79
C ILE A 55 11.33 4.14 -8.79
N GLU A 56 12.17 3.92 -7.77
CA GLU A 56 13.52 4.48 -7.70
C GLU A 56 14.38 3.98 -8.87
N LYS A 57 14.34 2.68 -9.17
CA LYS A 57 15.04 2.07 -10.32
C LYS A 57 14.57 2.65 -11.67
N LEU A 58 13.32 3.09 -11.75
CA LEU A 58 12.77 3.76 -12.93
C LEU A 58 13.04 5.27 -12.98
N GLY A 59 13.80 5.81 -12.03
CA GLY A 59 14.21 7.22 -11.98
C GLY A 59 13.23 8.14 -11.24
N GLY A 60 12.21 7.60 -10.60
CA GLY A 60 11.31 8.36 -9.73
C GLY A 60 11.90 8.64 -8.35
N ASN A 61 11.25 9.52 -7.61
CA ASN A 61 11.61 9.88 -6.23
C ASN A 61 10.48 9.42 -5.28
N PRO A 62 10.49 8.17 -4.85
CA PRO A 62 9.48 7.65 -3.94
C PRO A 62 9.71 8.14 -2.51
N LEU A 63 8.63 8.28 -1.76
CA LEU A 63 8.62 8.62 -0.34
C LEU A 63 7.60 7.73 0.37
N LEU A 64 8.04 6.96 1.36
CA LEU A 64 7.13 6.20 2.21
C LEU A 64 6.46 7.13 3.22
N VAL A 65 5.15 6.98 3.40
CA VAL A 65 4.35 7.80 4.32
C VAL A 65 3.63 6.89 5.29
N CYS A 66 3.99 6.94 6.57
CA CYS A 66 3.41 6.06 7.59
C CYS A 66 3.53 6.64 9.00
N GLY A 67 2.82 6.04 9.95
CA GLY A 67 2.93 6.35 11.37
C GLY A 67 3.97 5.50 12.09
N ALA A 68 4.23 5.81 13.37
CA ALA A 68 5.01 4.93 14.23
C ALA A 68 4.26 3.60 14.50
N PRO A 69 4.97 2.49 14.80
CA PRO A 69 6.42 2.37 14.83
C PRO A 69 7.06 2.11 13.47
N LEU A 70 6.25 1.86 12.40
CA LEU A 70 6.75 1.56 11.06
C LEU A 70 7.62 2.69 10.50
N ALA A 71 7.21 3.95 10.65
CA ALA A 71 8.01 5.08 10.20
C ALA A 71 9.41 5.11 10.83
N ASP A 72 9.50 4.78 12.10
CA ASP A 72 10.78 4.73 12.83
C ASP A 72 11.66 3.57 12.37
N CYS A 73 11.04 2.46 11.94
CA CYS A 73 11.72 1.33 11.31
C CYS A 73 12.35 1.74 9.97
N LEU A 74 11.56 2.37 9.10
CA LEU A 74 11.91 2.62 7.70
C LEU A 74 12.86 3.81 7.50
N ALA A 75 12.83 4.81 8.39
CA ALA A 75 13.48 6.10 8.20
C ALA A 75 15.01 6.07 8.06
N ASN A 76 15.66 4.97 8.48
CA ASN A 76 17.12 4.82 8.33
C ASN A 76 17.53 4.33 6.96
N ASP A 77 16.64 3.62 6.26
CA ASP A 77 16.96 2.89 5.03
C ASP A 77 16.19 3.45 3.81
N PHE A 78 15.08 4.15 4.05
CA PHE A 78 14.18 4.68 3.01
C PHE A 78 13.83 6.14 3.28
N ALA A 79 13.65 6.93 2.22
CA ALA A 79 13.04 8.24 2.35
C ALA A 79 11.63 8.07 2.94
N THR A 80 11.40 8.62 4.13
CA THR A 80 10.18 8.40 4.90
C THR A 80 9.64 9.71 5.48
N HIS A 81 8.35 9.94 5.32
CA HIS A 81 7.59 10.98 5.99
C HIS A 81 6.72 10.38 7.08
N LYS A 82 6.98 10.77 8.33
CA LYS A 82 6.23 10.28 9.48
C LYS A 82 5.03 11.15 9.75
N ILE A 83 3.84 10.56 9.81
CA ILE A 83 2.59 11.23 10.18
C ILE A 83 2.15 10.84 11.59
N ALA A 84 1.42 11.76 12.25
CA ALA A 84 1.02 11.60 13.63
C ALA A 84 -0.01 10.47 13.81
N LEU A 85 0.11 9.73 14.93
CA LEU A 85 -0.91 8.75 15.33
C LEU A 85 -2.08 9.47 16.03
N ALA A 86 -3.30 8.92 15.83
CA ALA A 86 -4.53 9.35 16.52
C ALA A 86 -4.89 10.83 16.37
N ASP A 87 -4.22 11.58 15.50
CA ASP A 87 -4.50 13.01 15.31
C ASP A 87 -5.66 13.23 14.35
N THR A 88 -6.87 13.02 14.85
CA THR A 88 -8.09 13.23 14.08
C THR A 88 -8.41 14.71 13.86
N ALA A 89 -7.93 15.59 14.74
CA ALA A 89 -8.23 17.02 14.70
C ALA A 89 -7.41 17.76 13.64
N ASN A 90 -6.16 17.37 13.44
CA ASN A 90 -5.22 18.06 12.54
C ASN A 90 -4.92 17.29 11.25
N ARG A 91 -5.50 16.10 11.06
CA ARG A 91 -5.23 15.21 9.91
C ARG A 91 -5.31 15.89 8.55
N GLU A 92 -6.28 16.81 8.37
CA GLU A 92 -6.41 17.57 7.13
C GLU A 92 -5.28 18.60 6.97
N GLN A 93 -4.92 19.30 8.04
CA GLN A 93 -3.82 20.26 8.01
C GLN A 93 -2.49 19.57 7.77
N GLU A 94 -2.23 18.44 8.42
CA GLU A 94 -1.03 17.62 8.22
C GLU A 94 -0.91 17.16 6.77
N ALA A 95 -2.00 16.64 6.18
CA ALA A 95 -2.02 16.23 4.78
C ALA A 95 -1.77 17.42 3.84
N ARG A 96 -2.42 18.58 4.05
CA ARG A 96 -2.17 19.79 3.23
C ARG A 96 -0.72 20.24 3.29
N GLN A 97 -0.13 20.29 4.48
CA GLN A 97 1.28 20.68 4.65
C GLN A 97 2.22 19.71 3.94
N ALA A 98 1.97 18.41 4.06
CA ALA A 98 2.76 17.40 3.37
C ALA A 98 2.60 17.48 1.85
N LEU A 99 1.38 17.63 1.34
CA LEU A 99 1.12 17.79 -0.10
C LEU A 99 1.76 19.05 -0.66
N ASP A 100 1.69 20.16 0.06
CA ASP A 100 2.35 21.43 -0.33
C ASP A 100 3.88 21.30 -0.34
N GLN A 101 4.43 20.58 0.63
CA GLN A 101 5.88 20.35 0.73
C GLN A 101 6.39 19.41 -0.35
N TRP A 102 5.72 18.27 -0.54
CA TRP A 102 6.21 17.21 -1.41
C TRP A 102 5.71 17.32 -2.84
N GLN A 103 4.55 17.98 -3.08
CA GLN A 103 3.93 18.18 -4.40
C GLN A 103 4.00 16.89 -5.26
N PRO A 104 3.32 15.81 -4.85
CA PRO A 104 3.42 14.53 -5.52
C PRO A 104 2.81 14.55 -6.92
N ASP A 105 3.39 13.74 -7.80
CA ASP A 105 2.88 13.45 -9.14
C ASP A 105 1.96 12.21 -9.13
N LEU A 106 2.05 11.39 -8.06
CA LEU A 106 1.23 10.22 -7.81
C LEU A 106 1.19 9.91 -6.31
N ILE A 107 0.04 9.44 -5.83
CA ILE A 107 -0.12 8.90 -4.48
C ILE A 107 -0.60 7.45 -4.56
N ILE A 108 0.08 6.55 -3.87
CA ILE A 108 -0.30 5.14 -3.74
C ILE A 108 -0.59 4.87 -2.27
N SER A 109 -1.74 4.26 -1.97
CA SER A 109 -2.06 3.70 -0.66
C SER A 109 -2.04 2.19 -0.76
N ILE A 110 -1.24 1.52 0.04
CA ILE A 110 -1.18 0.06 0.09
C ILE A 110 -1.36 -0.44 1.51
N GLU A 111 -2.39 -1.26 1.71
CA GLU A 111 -2.78 -1.85 3.00
C GLU A 111 -2.78 -0.81 4.12
N ARG A 112 -3.60 0.22 3.93
CA ARG A 112 -3.79 1.29 4.90
C ARG A 112 -5.23 1.30 5.36
N PRO A 113 -5.51 1.32 6.69
CA PRO A 113 -6.88 1.50 7.16
C PRO A 113 -7.48 2.77 6.60
N GLY A 114 -8.70 2.67 6.10
CA GLY A 114 -9.47 3.81 5.62
C GLY A 114 -10.61 4.18 6.58
N LEU A 115 -10.99 5.44 6.57
CA LEU A 115 -12.10 5.94 7.40
C LEU A 115 -13.41 5.28 6.98
N ASN A 116 -14.12 4.71 7.96
CA ASN A 116 -15.48 4.21 7.77
C ASN A 116 -16.51 5.37 7.81
N ALA A 117 -17.77 5.07 7.61
CA ALA A 117 -18.86 6.06 7.61
C ALA A 117 -19.05 6.82 8.96
N GLN A 118 -18.52 6.29 10.05
CA GLN A 118 -18.52 6.93 11.38
C GLN A 118 -17.28 7.81 11.61
N GLY A 119 -16.32 7.81 10.68
CA GLY A 119 -15.07 8.57 10.79
C GLY A 119 -14.01 7.92 11.65
N ASN A 120 -14.12 6.60 11.89
CA ASN A 120 -13.18 5.78 12.64
C ASN A 120 -12.46 4.80 11.71
N TYR A 121 -11.34 4.26 12.19
CA TYR A 121 -10.63 3.13 11.57
C TYR A 121 -10.99 1.84 12.28
N CYS A 122 -11.38 0.82 11.54
CA CYS A 122 -11.69 -0.51 12.10
C CYS A 122 -10.88 -1.58 11.39
N ASN A 123 -10.49 -2.62 12.14
CA ASN A 123 -9.94 -3.83 11.53
C ASN A 123 -11.07 -4.77 11.01
N MET A 124 -10.69 -5.88 10.38
CA MET A 124 -11.63 -6.87 9.84
C MET A 124 -12.53 -7.54 10.88
N ARG A 125 -12.25 -7.37 12.17
CA ARG A 125 -13.09 -7.85 13.30
C ARG A 125 -14.07 -6.80 13.80
N GLY A 126 -14.08 -5.61 13.18
CA GLY A 126 -14.90 -4.46 13.63
C GLY A 126 -14.35 -3.75 14.87
N GLU A 127 -13.14 -4.08 15.32
CA GLU A 127 -12.49 -3.40 16.46
C GLU A 127 -12.01 -2.03 16.01
N ASP A 128 -12.30 -0.98 16.81
CA ASP A 128 -11.80 0.37 16.58
C ASP A 128 -10.29 0.43 16.88
N ILE A 129 -9.50 0.73 15.84
CA ILE A 129 -8.05 0.83 15.88
C ILE A 129 -7.54 2.28 15.70
N SER A 130 -8.43 3.26 15.75
CA SER A 130 -8.14 4.68 15.45
C SER A 130 -7.01 5.25 16.31
N ALA A 131 -6.87 4.77 17.56
CA ALA A 131 -5.81 5.21 18.46
C ALA A 131 -4.39 4.86 17.98
N ASN A 132 -4.26 3.84 17.13
CA ASN A 132 -3.00 3.36 16.60
C ASN A 132 -2.83 3.69 15.10
N CYS A 133 -3.80 4.38 14.50
CA CYS A 133 -3.74 4.77 13.10
C CYS A 133 -3.15 6.17 12.92
N ALA A 134 -2.31 6.28 11.90
CA ALA A 134 -1.91 7.55 11.31
C ALA A 134 -2.81 7.82 10.11
N SER A 135 -3.47 8.98 10.04
CA SER A 135 -4.50 9.27 9.03
C SER A 135 -3.87 9.53 7.67
N PHE A 136 -4.21 8.75 6.65
CA PHE A 136 -3.70 8.93 5.29
C PHE A 136 -4.80 9.25 4.27
N ASP A 137 -6.07 9.10 4.63
CA ASP A 137 -7.23 9.37 3.76
C ASP A 137 -7.20 10.78 3.14
N GLN A 138 -6.79 11.78 3.94
CA GLN A 138 -6.76 13.16 3.47
C GLN A 138 -5.66 13.41 2.43
N PHE A 139 -4.63 12.58 2.36
CA PHE A 139 -3.65 12.65 1.29
C PHE A 139 -4.29 12.32 -0.06
N LEU A 140 -5.21 11.36 -0.13
CA LEU A 140 -5.95 11.04 -1.35
C LEU A 140 -7.05 12.05 -1.61
N ASN A 141 -7.85 12.40 -0.58
CA ASN A 141 -9.00 13.29 -0.72
C ASN A 141 -8.63 14.72 -1.16
N LEU A 142 -7.42 15.17 -0.83
CA LEU A 142 -6.93 16.52 -1.14
C LEU A 142 -5.90 16.52 -2.28
N ALA A 143 -5.59 15.35 -2.84
CA ALA A 143 -4.64 15.22 -3.94
C ALA A 143 -5.08 16.03 -5.17
N SER A 144 -4.10 16.66 -5.81
CA SER A 144 -4.25 17.24 -7.14
C SER A 144 -3.62 16.38 -8.25
N CYS A 145 -3.06 15.25 -7.88
CA CYS A 145 -2.48 14.23 -8.76
C CYS A 145 -3.29 12.94 -8.69
N PRO A 146 -3.06 11.98 -9.61
CA PRO A 146 -3.70 10.66 -9.56
C PRO A 146 -3.43 9.90 -8.25
N THR A 147 -4.38 9.04 -7.88
CA THR A 147 -4.36 8.24 -6.66
C THR A 147 -4.63 6.77 -6.95
N ILE A 148 -3.87 5.87 -6.33
CA ILE A 148 -4.06 4.42 -6.40
C ILE A 148 -4.30 3.88 -5.00
N GLY A 149 -5.36 3.09 -4.82
CA GLY A 149 -5.60 2.29 -3.63
C GLY A 149 -5.28 0.83 -3.89
N ILE A 150 -4.63 0.16 -2.94
CA ILE A 150 -4.34 -1.27 -2.95
C ILE A 150 -4.81 -1.83 -1.62
N GLY A 151 -5.66 -2.86 -1.66
CA GLY A 151 -6.20 -3.52 -0.48
C GLY A 151 -6.78 -4.90 -0.81
N ASP A 152 -7.20 -5.63 0.21
CA ASP A 152 -7.72 -7.00 0.09
C ASP A 152 -8.97 -7.26 0.93
N GLY A 153 -9.16 -6.60 2.07
CA GLY A 153 -10.21 -6.88 3.05
C GLY A 153 -11.50 -6.07 2.91
N GLY A 154 -11.41 -4.80 2.50
CA GLY A 154 -12.57 -3.89 2.36
C GLY A 154 -12.58 -2.72 3.34
N ASN A 155 -11.70 -2.69 4.31
CA ASN A 155 -11.54 -1.60 5.29
C ASN A 155 -10.34 -0.70 4.98
N GLU A 156 -9.67 -0.89 3.85
CA GLU A 156 -8.53 -0.10 3.40
C GLU A 156 -8.96 1.13 2.57
N ILE A 157 -8.08 2.11 2.51
CA ILE A 157 -8.23 3.29 1.65
C ILE A 157 -8.37 2.87 0.18
N GLY A 158 -9.37 3.43 -0.50
CA GLY A 158 -9.74 3.11 -1.87
C GLY A 158 -10.98 2.21 -1.98
N MET A 159 -11.29 1.46 -0.94
CA MET A 159 -12.43 0.52 -0.93
C MET A 159 -13.79 1.21 -1.02
N GLY A 160 -13.85 2.53 -0.82
CA GLY A 160 -15.02 3.35 -1.12
C GLY A 160 -15.49 3.21 -2.58
N ASN A 161 -14.58 2.90 -3.52
CA ASN A 161 -14.91 2.67 -4.94
C ASN A 161 -15.85 1.48 -5.16
N VAL A 162 -15.90 0.52 -4.23
CA VAL A 162 -16.73 -0.70 -4.32
C VAL A 162 -17.66 -0.85 -3.11
N ILE A 163 -17.98 0.25 -2.44
CA ILE A 163 -18.73 0.29 -1.17
C ILE A 163 -20.05 -0.49 -1.24
N ASP A 164 -20.79 -0.41 -2.33
CA ASP A 164 -22.06 -1.12 -2.50
C ASP A 164 -21.90 -2.65 -2.42
N THR A 165 -20.76 -3.17 -2.89
CA THR A 165 -20.44 -4.60 -2.81
C THR A 165 -20.05 -5.01 -1.39
N LEU A 166 -19.42 -4.11 -0.64
CA LEU A 166 -18.95 -4.36 0.72
C LEU A 166 -20.08 -4.37 1.75
N THR A 167 -21.23 -3.74 1.46
CA THR A 167 -22.40 -3.73 2.35
C THR A 167 -22.96 -5.13 2.65
N ALA A 168 -22.64 -6.13 1.82
CA ALA A 168 -23.06 -7.52 2.03
C ALA A 168 -22.10 -8.31 2.97
N LEU A 169 -20.97 -7.74 3.32
CA LEU A 169 -19.97 -8.34 4.20
C LEU A 169 -20.17 -7.84 5.65
N ASP A 170 -19.83 -8.69 6.61
CA ASP A 170 -19.87 -8.34 8.04
C ASP A 170 -18.59 -7.63 8.47
N ILE A 171 -18.35 -6.45 7.89
CA ILE A 171 -17.19 -5.60 8.15
C ILE A 171 -17.60 -4.14 8.29
N MET A 172 -16.69 -3.31 8.80
CA MET A 172 -16.82 -1.85 8.79
C MET A 172 -16.00 -1.28 7.61
N PRO A 173 -16.59 -1.15 6.40
CA PRO A 173 -15.84 -0.82 5.20
C PRO A 173 -15.33 0.62 5.22
N SER A 174 -14.19 0.83 4.54
CA SER A 174 -13.70 2.18 4.26
C SER A 174 -14.60 2.89 3.26
N THR A 175 -14.80 4.19 3.47
CA THR A 175 -15.54 5.07 2.54
C THR A 175 -14.60 5.91 1.67
N THR A 176 -13.31 5.86 1.91
CA THR A 176 -12.33 6.64 1.15
C THR A 176 -12.13 6.05 -0.24
N CYS A 177 -12.29 6.89 -1.25
CA CYS A 177 -12.13 6.53 -2.67
C CYS A 177 -10.72 6.86 -3.18
N CYS A 178 -10.42 6.34 -4.38
CA CYS A 178 -9.23 6.66 -5.16
C CYS A 178 -9.57 6.67 -6.66
N ASP A 179 -8.65 7.12 -7.51
CA ASP A 179 -8.87 7.12 -8.97
C ASP A 179 -8.82 5.70 -9.54
N GLU A 180 -7.89 4.86 -9.09
CA GLU A 180 -7.84 3.45 -9.48
C GLU A 180 -7.63 2.56 -8.26
N LEU A 181 -8.54 1.60 -8.08
CA LEU A 181 -8.48 0.61 -7.00
C LEU A 181 -7.97 -0.73 -7.54
N VAL A 182 -6.96 -1.27 -6.87
CA VAL A 182 -6.41 -2.61 -7.13
C VAL A 182 -6.74 -3.52 -5.95
N ILE A 183 -7.38 -4.65 -6.23
CA ILE A 183 -7.74 -5.66 -5.22
C ILE A 183 -7.04 -6.97 -5.56
N ALA A 184 -6.35 -7.55 -4.60
CA ALA A 184 -5.76 -8.89 -4.65
C ALA A 184 -6.10 -9.67 -3.39
N ASP A 185 -5.68 -10.91 -3.28
CA ASP A 185 -5.90 -11.74 -2.09
C ASP A 185 -4.90 -11.40 -0.96
N VAL A 186 -3.82 -10.71 -1.30
CA VAL A 186 -2.81 -10.11 -0.40
C VAL A 186 -2.35 -8.81 -1.05
N SER A 187 -2.34 -7.72 -0.33
CA SER A 187 -1.98 -6.40 -0.88
C SER A 187 -0.54 -6.35 -1.41
N ASN A 188 0.40 -7.03 -0.77
CA ASN A 188 1.77 -7.16 -1.26
C ASN A 188 1.83 -7.81 -2.67
N TRP A 189 0.96 -8.79 -2.94
CA TRP A 189 0.89 -9.45 -4.24
C TRP A 189 0.42 -8.51 -5.35
N ALA A 190 -0.48 -7.58 -5.02
CA ALA A 190 -0.88 -6.55 -5.95
C ALA A 190 0.30 -5.64 -6.33
N ALA A 191 1.14 -5.27 -5.36
CA ALA A 191 2.36 -4.51 -5.63
C ALA A 191 3.28 -5.26 -6.60
N HIS A 192 3.51 -6.56 -6.38
CA HIS A 192 4.31 -7.39 -7.30
C HIS A 192 3.67 -7.48 -8.70
N GLY A 193 2.33 -7.56 -8.78
CA GLY A 193 1.60 -7.53 -10.05
C GLY A 193 1.80 -6.23 -10.82
N LEU A 194 1.78 -5.08 -10.13
CA LEU A 194 2.07 -3.78 -10.74
C LEU A 194 3.52 -3.70 -11.23
N ILE A 195 4.49 -4.17 -10.42
CA ILE A 195 5.91 -4.22 -10.81
C ILE A 195 6.12 -5.13 -12.03
N ALA A 196 5.39 -6.24 -12.13
CA ALA A 196 5.42 -7.12 -13.30
C ALA A 196 4.97 -6.41 -14.58
N LEU A 197 3.89 -5.64 -14.50
CA LEU A 197 3.41 -4.84 -15.64
C LEU A 197 4.40 -3.74 -16.04
N LEU A 198 4.97 -3.04 -15.07
CA LEU A 198 6.03 -2.06 -15.30
C LEU A 198 7.27 -2.72 -15.92
N SER A 199 7.66 -3.90 -15.44
CA SER A 199 8.78 -4.69 -16.00
C SER A 199 8.55 -5.01 -17.47
N SER A 200 7.34 -5.49 -17.81
CA SER A 200 6.96 -5.79 -19.18
C SER A 200 6.98 -4.54 -20.07
N ALA A 201 6.43 -3.43 -19.59
CA ALA A 201 6.40 -2.16 -20.33
C ALA A 201 7.80 -1.60 -20.60
N ARG A 202 8.74 -1.76 -19.67
CA ARG A 202 10.11 -1.25 -19.76
C ARG A 202 11.12 -2.26 -20.34
N GLY A 203 10.71 -3.50 -20.54
CA GLY A 203 11.61 -4.58 -21.02
C GLY A 203 12.73 -4.89 -20.03
N THR A 204 12.51 -4.65 -18.73
CA THR A 204 13.50 -4.85 -17.66
C THR A 204 12.87 -5.62 -16.51
N ASP A 205 13.46 -6.75 -16.15
CA ASP A 205 12.98 -7.56 -15.02
C ASP A 205 13.27 -6.88 -13.69
N MET A 206 12.28 -6.18 -13.15
CA MET A 206 12.41 -5.51 -11.85
C MET A 206 12.12 -6.46 -10.70
N LEU A 207 11.33 -7.50 -10.92
CA LEU A 207 11.04 -8.53 -9.91
C LEU A 207 12.25 -9.44 -9.63
N ALA A 208 13.21 -9.55 -10.54
CA ALA A 208 14.44 -10.33 -10.30
C ALA A 208 15.26 -9.85 -9.10
N SER A 209 15.09 -8.61 -8.68
CA SER A 209 15.75 -8.02 -7.50
C SER A 209 14.86 -7.99 -6.25
N CYS A 210 13.62 -8.45 -6.33
CA CYS A 210 12.73 -8.53 -5.17
C CYS A 210 13.10 -9.75 -4.32
N ASP A 211 13.67 -9.51 -3.15
CA ASP A 211 13.94 -10.54 -2.15
C ASP A 211 12.89 -10.42 -1.03
N ASN A 212 11.76 -11.10 -1.24
CA ASN A 212 10.62 -11.04 -0.34
C ASN A 212 10.97 -11.50 1.07
N ILE A 213 11.77 -12.56 1.18
CA ILE A 213 12.22 -13.12 2.46
C ILE A 213 13.15 -12.15 3.20
N ALA A 214 14.04 -11.48 2.50
CA ALA A 214 14.91 -10.50 3.12
C ALA A 214 14.11 -9.32 3.69
N VAL A 215 13.09 -8.85 2.97
CA VAL A 215 12.20 -7.77 3.44
C VAL A 215 11.36 -8.24 4.62
N LEU A 216 10.80 -9.44 4.59
CA LEU A 216 10.07 -10.02 5.74
C LEU A 216 10.97 -10.12 6.98
N ARG A 217 12.21 -10.59 6.83
CA ARG A 217 13.18 -10.65 7.94
C ARG A 217 13.51 -9.25 8.48
N TYR A 218 13.66 -8.27 7.58
CA TYR A 218 13.88 -6.88 7.97
C TYR A 218 12.71 -6.35 8.81
N LEU A 219 11.47 -6.49 8.32
CA LEU A 219 10.26 -6.05 9.04
C LEU A 219 10.07 -6.81 10.36
N SER A 220 10.24 -8.14 10.35
CA SER A 220 10.18 -9.02 11.54
C SER A 220 11.22 -8.62 12.59
N GLY A 221 12.44 -8.28 12.17
CA GLY A 221 13.50 -7.77 13.05
C GLY A 221 13.13 -6.45 13.73
N HIS A 222 12.19 -5.70 13.17
CA HIS A 222 11.64 -4.45 13.73
C HIS A 222 10.28 -4.64 14.42
N GLY A 223 9.85 -5.91 14.60
CA GLY A 223 8.69 -6.25 15.40
C GLY A 223 7.37 -6.28 14.62
N SER A 224 7.40 -6.39 13.28
CA SER A 224 6.18 -6.67 12.51
C SER A 224 5.57 -8.00 12.93
N VAL A 225 4.28 -8.14 12.68
CA VAL A 225 3.55 -9.39 12.87
C VAL A 225 2.75 -9.70 11.61
N ASP A 226 2.35 -10.94 11.45
CA ASP A 226 1.35 -11.32 10.46
C ASP A 226 -0.03 -10.81 10.90
N GLY A 227 -0.80 -10.22 10.00
CA GLY A 227 -2.10 -9.60 10.31
C GLY A 227 -3.16 -10.60 10.80
N VAL A 228 -3.11 -11.83 10.29
CA VAL A 228 -4.07 -12.91 10.63
C VAL A 228 -3.68 -13.62 11.92
N SER A 229 -2.44 -14.12 12.01
CA SER A 229 -1.94 -14.87 13.17
C SER A 229 -1.61 -13.96 14.35
N ARG A 230 -1.25 -12.70 14.09
CA ARG A 230 -0.72 -11.71 15.04
C ARG A 230 0.60 -12.15 15.69
N GLU A 231 1.32 -13.06 15.04
CA GLU A 231 2.62 -13.56 15.47
C GLU A 231 3.75 -12.96 14.62
N ASN A 232 4.92 -12.81 15.22
CA ASN A 232 6.13 -12.37 14.49
C ASN A 232 6.68 -13.56 13.69
N THR A 233 6.13 -13.75 12.50
CA THR A 233 6.48 -14.82 11.57
C THR A 233 6.86 -14.25 10.20
N LEU A 234 7.49 -15.06 9.35
CA LEU A 234 7.80 -14.69 7.97
C LEU A 234 6.65 -15.08 7.04
N THR A 235 5.45 -14.60 7.37
CA THR A 235 4.21 -14.85 6.66
C THR A 235 3.56 -13.53 6.23
N GLU A 236 2.68 -13.59 5.26
CA GLU A 236 1.92 -12.48 4.73
C GLU A 236 0.46 -12.87 4.72
N ASP A 237 -0.36 -12.19 5.51
CA ASP A 237 -1.80 -12.47 5.65
C ASP A 237 -2.14 -13.95 5.93
N GLY A 238 -1.36 -14.57 6.82
CA GLY A 238 -1.47 -15.98 7.21
C GLY A 238 -0.86 -16.97 6.21
N LEU A 239 -0.28 -16.50 5.12
CA LEU A 239 0.32 -17.33 4.08
C LEU A 239 1.84 -17.40 4.21
N ASP A 240 2.41 -18.56 3.92
CA ASP A 240 3.86 -18.79 3.95
C ASP A 240 4.56 -17.98 2.84
N SER A 241 5.73 -17.43 3.16
CA SER A 241 6.56 -16.67 2.22
C SER A 241 6.92 -17.42 0.93
N GLU A 242 6.97 -18.75 0.97
CA GLU A 242 7.21 -19.58 -0.23
C GLU A 242 6.11 -19.38 -1.29
N ILE A 243 4.87 -19.07 -0.88
CA ILE A 243 3.76 -18.81 -1.81
C ILE A 243 4.01 -17.52 -2.57
N SER A 244 4.47 -16.49 -1.89
CA SER A 244 4.80 -15.19 -2.51
C SER A 244 6.00 -15.31 -3.45
N GLU A 245 7.02 -16.12 -3.11
CA GLU A 245 8.14 -16.38 -4.02
C GLU A 245 7.68 -17.08 -5.30
N GLN A 246 6.81 -18.10 -5.16
CA GLN A 246 6.23 -18.79 -6.32
C GLN A 246 5.38 -17.84 -7.19
N LEU A 247 4.63 -16.92 -6.56
CA LEU A 247 3.88 -15.90 -7.26
C LEU A 247 4.81 -14.96 -8.06
N ILE A 248 5.87 -14.47 -7.42
CA ILE A 248 6.87 -13.60 -8.08
C ILE A 248 7.47 -14.31 -9.30
N ASP A 249 7.85 -15.58 -9.17
CA ASP A 249 8.36 -16.37 -10.29
C ASP A 249 7.33 -16.54 -11.43
N GLN A 250 6.05 -16.72 -11.11
CA GLN A 250 4.99 -16.79 -12.11
C GLN A 250 4.78 -15.43 -12.78
N LEU A 251 4.78 -14.33 -12.03
CA LEU A 251 4.65 -12.98 -12.57
C LEU A 251 5.79 -12.65 -13.52
N ARG A 252 7.04 -13.01 -13.20
CA ARG A 252 8.19 -12.84 -14.07
C ARG A 252 8.01 -13.59 -15.39
N LYS A 253 7.57 -14.87 -15.33
CA LYS A 253 7.31 -15.68 -16.54
C LYS A 253 6.21 -15.08 -17.42
N ILE A 254 5.10 -14.64 -16.82
CA ILE A 254 3.98 -14.03 -17.56
C ILE A 254 4.41 -12.71 -18.21
N SER A 255 5.31 -11.96 -17.56
CA SER A 255 5.85 -10.70 -18.06
C SER A 255 6.97 -10.86 -19.10
N GLY A 256 7.32 -12.10 -19.45
CA GLY A 256 8.31 -12.42 -20.48
C GLY A 256 9.74 -12.57 -19.95
N PHE A 257 9.91 -12.67 -18.65
CA PHE A 257 11.20 -12.92 -17.99
C PHE A 257 11.18 -14.32 -17.37
N CYS A 258 12.22 -15.17 -17.67
CA CYS A 258 12.19 -16.56 -17.20
C CYS A 258 13.36 -17.07 -16.62
#